data_c7e2511c0b974c1a10de7c9d479aca1d
#
_entry.id   c7e2511c0b974c1a10de7c9d479aca1d
#
_cell.length_a   1.000
_cell.length_b   1.000
_cell.length_c   1.000
_cell.angle_alpha   90.00
_cell.angle_beta   90.00
_cell.angle_gamma   90.00
#
_symmetry.space_group_name_H-M   'P 1'
#
loop_
_entity.id
_entity.type
_entity.pdbx_description
1 polymer ?
#
loop_
_entity_poly.entity_id
_entity_poly.type
_entity_poly.pdbx_seq_one_letter_code
_entity_poly.pdbx_strand_id
1 'polypeptide(L)'
;MRIVLIRHGRPDEDHAARPHDPPLRDDGRKQAEAVASLLANEGITRVVASPLLRAHETALPLAARLGLPVRTTEGWAEADRHLGRYRSTETLHAQGPAEWQRFLDDPLRYLGVEPERFIGGVLAAYRRLIVEGPSDAHVAVYTHGLPINIVLSHILGLEGIVHFRPGYGSITRLHARDEQRVGIVSVNESGHHAWPRLPQP
;
A
#
# COMPACT_ATOMS: atom_id res chain seq x y z
N MET A 1 8.78 6.61 -16.44
CA MET A 1 7.53 6.04 -15.86
C MET A 1 7.13 6.80 -14.62
N ARG A 2 5.86 7.07 -14.40
CA ARG A 2 5.31 7.61 -13.15
C ARG A 2 4.61 6.47 -12.39
N ILE A 3 4.87 6.34 -11.09
CA ILE A 3 4.28 5.29 -10.26
C ILE A 3 3.63 5.97 -9.06
N VAL A 4 2.39 5.62 -8.79
CA VAL A 4 1.61 6.07 -7.64
C VAL A 4 1.33 4.85 -6.79
N LEU A 5 1.93 4.77 -5.60
CA LEU A 5 1.63 3.73 -4.61
C LEU A 5 0.53 4.24 -3.69
N ILE A 6 -0.54 3.49 -3.54
CA ILE A 6 -1.70 3.86 -2.74
C ILE A 6 -1.88 2.80 -1.64
N ARG A 7 -1.86 3.21 -0.36
CA ARG A 7 -2.32 2.33 0.70
C ARG A 7 -3.83 2.17 0.60
N HIS A 8 -4.33 0.95 0.75
CA HIS A 8 -5.76 0.68 0.75
C HIS A 8 -6.55 1.58 1.72
N GLY A 9 -7.83 1.79 1.46
CA GLY A 9 -8.76 2.45 2.36
C GLY A 9 -8.97 1.64 3.65
N ARG A 10 -9.59 2.25 4.67
CA ARG A 10 -9.79 1.62 5.97
C ARG A 10 -10.64 0.36 5.86
N PRO A 11 -10.12 -0.81 6.31
CA PRO A 11 -10.86 -2.07 6.27
C PRO A 11 -11.79 -2.21 7.49
N ASP A 12 -12.76 -3.10 7.38
CA ASP A 12 -13.65 -3.51 8.45
C ASP A 12 -13.03 -4.66 9.25
N GLU A 13 -12.19 -4.33 10.23
CA GLU A 13 -11.46 -5.31 11.04
C GLU A 13 -12.36 -6.28 11.83
N ASP A 14 -13.61 -5.91 12.06
CA ASP A 14 -14.58 -6.71 12.80
C ASP A 14 -15.51 -7.52 11.88
N HIS A 15 -15.21 -7.58 10.59
CA HIS A 15 -16.02 -8.30 9.61
C HIS A 15 -16.02 -9.82 9.85
N ALA A 16 -17.09 -10.34 10.44
CA ALA A 16 -17.18 -11.72 10.94
C ALA A 16 -16.95 -12.79 9.84
N ALA A 17 -17.45 -12.55 8.62
CA ALA A 17 -17.35 -13.54 7.54
C ALA A 17 -15.97 -13.55 6.84
N ARG A 18 -15.14 -12.53 7.03
CA ARG A 18 -13.81 -12.39 6.41
C ARG A 18 -12.78 -11.81 7.38
N PRO A 19 -12.49 -12.46 8.49
CA PRO A 19 -11.62 -11.90 9.52
C PRO A 19 -10.16 -11.77 9.08
N HIS A 20 -9.72 -12.56 8.08
CA HIS A 20 -8.35 -12.55 7.55
C HIS A 20 -8.16 -11.61 6.36
N ASP A 21 -9.22 -11.33 5.61
CA ASP A 21 -9.20 -10.45 4.43
C ASP A 21 -10.47 -9.59 4.38
N PRO A 22 -10.59 -8.60 5.31
CA PRO A 22 -11.80 -7.80 5.43
C PRO A 22 -12.00 -6.84 4.26
N PRO A 23 -13.28 -6.57 3.89
CA PRO A 23 -13.63 -5.53 2.93
C PRO A 23 -13.38 -4.13 3.53
N LEU A 24 -13.57 -3.11 2.72
CA LEU A 24 -13.53 -1.73 3.20
C LEU A 24 -14.75 -1.40 4.06
N ARG A 25 -14.53 -0.61 5.12
CA ARG A 25 -15.59 0.11 5.82
C ARG A 25 -16.16 1.24 4.96
N ASP A 26 -17.25 1.85 5.42
CA ASP A 26 -17.86 2.99 4.73
C ASP A 26 -16.91 4.19 4.60
N ASP A 27 -16.15 4.50 5.64
CA ASP A 27 -15.11 5.54 5.60
C ASP A 27 -13.95 5.14 4.66
N GLY A 28 -13.59 3.86 4.61
CA GLY A 28 -12.61 3.34 3.65
C GLY A 28 -13.08 3.44 2.21
N ARG A 29 -14.36 3.19 1.93
CA ARG A 29 -14.96 3.42 0.60
C ARG A 29 -14.94 4.89 0.21
N LYS A 30 -15.21 5.81 1.14
CA LYS A 30 -15.09 7.25 0.90
C LYS A 30 -13.65 7.65 0.58
N GLN A 31 -12.66 7.05 1.27
CA GLN A 31 -11.24 7.25 0.94
C GLN A 31 -10.90 6.76 -0.47
N ALA A 32 -11.39 5.59 -0.87
CA ALA A 32 -11.20 5.06 -2.22
C ALA A 32 -11.78 5.99 -3.30
N GLU A 33 -12.97 6.55 -3.08
CA GLU A 33 -13.61 7.53 -3.96
C GLU A 33 -12.82 8.85 -4.03
N ALA A 34 -12.28 9.34 -2.90
CA ALA A 34 -11.46 10.54 -2.86
C ALA A 34 -10.16 10.36 -3.65
N VAL A 35 -9.47 9.22 -3.48
CA VAL A 35 -8.29 8.83 -4.27
C VAL A 35 -8.64 8.78 -5.75
N ALA A 36 -9.74 8.12 -6.12
CA ALA A 36 -10.17 8.02 -7.51
C ALA A 36 -10.46 9.38 -8.12
N SER A 37 -11.10 10.28 -7.38
CA SER A 37 -11.40 11.63 -7.82
C SER A 37 -10.13 12.46 -8.07
N LEU A 38 -9.13 12.33 -7.18
CA LEU A 38 -7.85 13.01 -7.34
C LEU A 38 -7.08 12.50 -8.56
N LEU A 39 -7.01 11.18 -8.75
CA LEU A 39 -6.17 10.56 -9.77
C LEU A 39 -6.84 10.50 -11.17
N ALA A 40 -8.15 10.71 -11.27
CA ALA A 40 -8.91 10.54 -12.52
C ALA A 40 -8.37 11.35 -13.72
N ASN A 41 -7.83 12.53 -13.46
CA ASN A 41 -7.33 13.44 -14.50
C ASN A 41 -5.80 13.44 -14.63
N GLU A 42 -5.09 12.53 -13.97
CA GLU A 42 -3.64 12.50 -13.99
C GLU A 42 -3.05 11.66 -15.12
N GLY A 43 -3.88 11.10 -15.99
CA GLY A 43 -3.43 10.29 -17.12
C GLY A 43 -2.88 8.92 -16.70
N ILE A 44 -3.50 8.29 -15.69
CA ILE A 44 -3.21 6.91 -15.32
C ILE A 44 -3.53 5.99 -16.49
N THR A 45 -2.57 5.15 -16.86
CA THR A 45 -2.69 4.20 -17.99
C THR A 45 -2.81 2.75 -17.54
N ARG A 46 -2.49 2.45 -16.28
CA ARG A 46 -2.56 1.09 -15.71
C ARG A 46 -2.98 1.15 -14.25
N VAL A 47 -3.85 0.22 -13.85
CA VAL A 47 -4.26 0.00 -12.47
C VAL A 47 -3.83 -1.39 -12.05
N VAL A 48 -3.03 -1.46 -10.98
CA VAL A 48 -2.52 -2.69 -10.38
C VAL A 48 -2.98 -2.74 -8.93
N ALA A 49 -3.35 -3.90 -8.43
CA ALA A 49 -3.73 -4.08 -7.03
C ALA A 49 -3.11 -5.33 -6.42
N SER A 50 -2.92 -5.29 -5.11
CA SER A 50 -2.76 -6.46 -4.26
C SER A 50 -3.95 -7.42 -4.45
N PRO A 51 -3.77 -8.73 -4.26
CA PRO A 51 -4.87 -9.70 -4.28
C PRO A 51 -5.82 -9.56 -3.08
N LEU A 52 -5.42 -8.84 -2.02
CA LEU A 52 -6.23 -8.67 -0.83
C LEU A 52 -7.42 -7.72 -1.08
N LEU A 53 -8.59 -8.14 -0.59
CA LEU A 53 -9.87 -7.50 -0.90
C LEU A 53 -9.88 -5.98 -0.65
N ARG A 54 -9.36 -5.55 0.49
CA ARG A 54 -9.29 -4.13 0.87
C ARG A 54 -8.52 -3.27 -0.14
N ALA A 55 -7.45 -3.79 -0.73
CA ALA A 55 -6.68 -3.06 -1.74
C ALA A 55 -7.38 -3.10 -3.11
N HIS A 56 -7.94 -4.25 -3.46
CA HIS A 56 -8.70 -4.41 -4.69
C HIS A 56 -9.94 -3.49 -4.70
N GLU A 57 -10.73 -3.47 -3.63
CA GLU A 57 -11.88 -2.57 -3.50
C GLU A 57 -11.49 -1.08 -3.55
N THR A 58 -10.30 -0.73 -3.04
CA THR A 58 -9.78 0.64 -3.15
C THR A 58 -9.46 1.03 -4.60
N ALA A 59 -9.07 0.07 -5.43
CA ALA A 59 -8.73 0.30 -6.83
C ALA A 59 -9.95 0.47 -7.75
N LEU A 60 -11.07 -0.16 -7.41
CA LEU A 60 -12.25 -0.23 -8.27
C LEU A 60 -12.79 1.13 -8.72
N PRO A 61 -12.93 2.15 -7.85
CA PRO A 61 -13.49 3.44 -8.28
C PRO A 61 -12.65 4.13 -9.36
N LEU A 62 -11.33 4.12 -9.25
CA LEU A 62 -10.46 4.69 -10.28
C LEU A 62 -10.51 3.87 -11.56
N ALA A 63 -10.41 2.56 -11.46
CA ALA A 63 -10.46 1.66 -12.60
C ALA A 63 -11.76 1.84 -13.40
N ALA A 64 -12.90 1.93 -12.72
CA ALA A 64 -14.20 2.17 -13.35
C ALA A 64 -14.26 3.54 -14.08
N ARG A 65 -13.76 4.61 -13.45
CA ARG A 65 -13.74 5.95 -14.05
C ARG A 65 -12.90 6.03 -15.32
N LEU A 66 -11.80 5.26 -15.36
CA LEU A 66 -10.86 5.26 -16.48
C LEU A 66 -11.16 4.18 -17.53
N GLY A 67 -12.12 3.28 -17.28
CA GLY A 67 -12.38 2.15 -18.15
C GLY A 67 -11.21 1.15 -18.22
N LEU A 68 -10.41 1.08 -17.17
CA LEU A 68 -9.23 0.20 -17.10
C LEU A 68 -9.49 -1.06 -16.27
N PRO A 69 -8.92 -2.21 -16.65
CA PRO A 69 -8.97 -3.39 -15.79
C PRO A 69 -8.05 -3.24 -14.58
N VAL A 70 -8.45 -3.79 -13.43
CA VAL A 70 -7.56 -3.96 -12.27
C VAL A 70 -6.75 -5.22 -12.47
N ARG A 71 -5.41 -5.09 -12.59
CA ARG A 71 -4.48 -6.22 -12.70
C ARG A 71 -4.00 -6.60 -11.31
N THR A 72 -4.28 -7.82 -10.89
CA THR A 72 -3.84 -8.33 -9.58
C THR A 72 -2.41 -8.87 -9.66
N THR A 73 -1.59 -8.55 -8.65
CA THR A 73 -0.19 -9.01 -8.56
C THR A 73 0.14 -9.40 -7.12
N GLU A 74 0.56 -10.63 -6.91
CA GLU A 74 0.87 -11.24 -5.61
C GLU A 74 1.94 -10.48 -4.81
N GLY A 75 2.97 -9.98 -5.47
CA GLY A 75 4.06 -9.25 -4.81
C GLY A 75 3.64 -7.92 -4.18
N TRP A 76 2.42 -7.45 -4.40
CA TRP A 76 1.88 -6.26 -3.72
C TRP A 76 1.00 -6.61 -2.51
N ALA A 77 0.90 -7.91 -2.14
CA ALA A 77 0.18 -8.33 -0.95
C ALA A 77 0.87 -7.89 0.33
N GLU A 78 0.09 -7.78 1.43
CA GLU A 78 0.63 -7.52 2.77
C GLU A 78 1.16 -8.82 3.40
N ALA A 79 2.07 -8.65 4.34
CA ALA A 79 2.67 -9.77 5.09
C ALA A 79 1.63 -10.53 5.94
N ASP A 80 0.54 -9.87 6.31
CA ASP A 80 -0.54 -10.44 7.13
C ASP A 80 -1.47 -11.41 6.40
N ARG A 81 -1.32 -11.59 5.09
CA ARG A 81 -2.24 -12.39 4.25
C ARG A 81 -2.46 -13.85 4.71
N HIS A 82 -1.51 -14.39 5.49
CA HIS A 82 -1.55 -15.77 5.99
C HIS A 82 -2.04 -15.86 7.45
N LEU A 83 -2.32 -14.73 8.08
CA LEU A 83 -2.84 -14.70 9.44
C LEU A 83 -4.33 -15.05 9.45
N GLY A 84 -4.76 -15.75 10.49
CA GLY A 84 -6.17 -16.11 10.66
C GLY A 84 -7.10 -14.89 10.89
N ARG A 85 -6.53 -13.75 11.27
CA ARG A 85 -7.24 -12.48 11.47
C ARG A 85 -6.35 -11.30 11.08
N TYR A 86 -6.93 -10.38 10.35
CA TYR A 86 -6.34 -9.08 10.05
C TYR A 86 -6.20 -8.22 11.32
N ARG A 87 -5.08 -7.54 11.45
CA ARG A 87 -4.84 -6.50 12.46
C ARG A 87 -4.13 -5.34 11.81
N SER A 88 -4.70 -4.15 11.93
CA SER A 88 -4.04 -2.96 11.43
C SER A 88 -2.85 -2.56 12.30
N THR A 89 -1.93 -1.79 11.73
CA THR A 89 -0.85 -1.15 12.49
C THR A 89 -1.41 -0.18 13.54
N GLU A 90 -2.57 0.41 13.28
CA GLU A 90 -3.30 1.26 14.21
C GLU A 90 -3.76 0.47 15.44
N THR A 91 -4.33 -0.72 15.22
CA THR A 91 -4.74 -1.64 16.30
C THR A 91 -3.54 -2.16 17.09
N LEU A 92 -2.43 -2.51 16.41
CA LEU A 92 -1.19 -2.91 17.09
C LEU A 92 -0.62 -1.79 17.96
N HIS A 93 -0.60 -0.57 17.46
CA HIS A 93 -0.13 0.59 18.22
C HIS A 93 -1.00 0.84 19.48
N ALA A 94 -2.31 0.63 19.37
CA ALA A 94 -3.25 0.78 20.50
C ALA A 94 -3.06 -0.28 21.61
N GLN A 95 -2.36 -1.40 21.34
CA GLN A 95 -2.03 -2.41 22.34
C GLN A 95 -0.93 -1.97 23.33
N GLY A 96 -0.26 -0.86 23.03
CA GLY A 96 0.72 -0.24 23.91
C GLY A 96 2.15 -0.25 23.38
N PRO A 97 3.04 0.52 24.05
CA PRO A 97 4.39 0.77 23.54
C PRO A 97 5.25 -0.49 23.37
N ALA A 98 5.13 -1.46 24.28
CA ALA A 98 5.93 -2.69 24.23
C ALA A 98 5.58 -3.55 23.02
N GLU A 99 4.29 -3.72 22.71
CA GLU A 99 3.84 -4.49 21.56
C GLU A 99 4.19 -3.79 20.25
N TRP A 100 4.03 -2.47 20.23
CA TRP A 100 4.43 -1.66 19.09
C TRP A 100 5.95 -1.73 18.82
N GLN A 101 6.79 -1.70 19.87
CA GLN A 101 8.24 -1.82 19.72
C GLN A 101 8.63 -3.19 19.16
N ARG A 102 8.04 -4.29 19.66
CA ARG A 102 8.25 -5.64 19.11
C ARG A 102 7.94 -5.74 17.62
N PHE A 103 6.87 -5.08 17.18
CA PHE A 103 6.56 -4.99 15.76
C PHE A 103 7.60 -4.17 14.98
N LEU A 104 8.06 -3.05 15.52
CA LEU A 104 9.06 -2.19 14.86
C LEU A 104 10.42 -2.87 14.74
N ASP A 105 10.83 -3.67 15.72
CA ASP A 105 12.12 -4.35 15.74
C ASP A 105 12.27 -5.34 14.57
N ASP A 106 11.23 -6.11 14.28
CA ASP A 106 11.19 -7.02 13.12
C ASP A 106 9.73 -7.28 12.69
N PRO A 107 9.15 -6.43 11.84
CA PRO A 107 7.74 -6.52 11.48
C PRO A 107 7.38 -7.80 10.74
N LEU A 108 8.28 -8.35 9.95
CA LEU A 108 8.00 -9.55 9.15
C LEU A 108 8.03 -10.81 10.02
N ARG A 109 9.04 -10.96 10.89
CA ARG A 109 9.08 -12.08 11.84
C ARG A 109 7.98 -12.00 12.88
N TYR A 110 7.63 -10.78 13.31
CA TYR A 110 6.47 -10.54 14.17
C TYR A 110 5.17 -11.08 13.55
N LEU A 111 5.02 -10.94 12.23
CA LEU A 111 3.88 -11.47 11.46
C LEU A 111 4.08 -12.93 11.02
N GLY A 112 5.16 -13.60 11.45
CA GLY A 112 5.44 -14.99 11.09
C GLY A 112 5.83 -15.21 9.63
N VAL A 113 6.39 -14.19 8.99
CA VAL A 113 6.77 -14.22 7.57
C VAL A 113 8.28 -14.24 7.41
N GLU A 114 8.78 -15.04 6.48
CA GLU A 114 10.19 -15.07 6.13
C GLU A 114 10.60 -13.75 5.42
N PRO A 115 11.50 -12.93 6.04
CA PRO A 115 11.78 -11.58 5.55
C PRO A 115 12.33 -11.54 4.13
N GLU A 116 13.34 -12.36 3.82
CA GLU A 116 14.02 -12.33 2.53
C GLU A 116 13.06 -12.67 1.38
N ARG A 117 12.21 -13.67 1.59
CA ARG A 117 11.21 -14.08 0.60
C ARG A 117 10.16 -12.98 0.36
N PHE A 118 9.68 -12.35 1.43
CA PHE A 118 8.66 -11.31 1.33
C PHE A 118 9.22 -10.05 0.66
N ILE A 119 10.36 -9.54 1.14
CA ILE A 119 11.06 -8.38 0.58
C ILE A 119 11.39 -8.64 -0.89
N GLY A 120 11.98 -9.80 -1.20
CA GLY A 120 12.29 -10.19 -2.57
C GLY A 120 11.07 -10.21 -3.49
N GLY A 121 9.93 -10.70 -3.00
CA GLY A 121 8.66 -10.71 -3.75
C GLY A 121 8.14 -9.30 -4.06
N VAL A 122 8.16 -8.39 -3.09
CA VAL A 122 7.76 -6.99 -3.28
C VAL A 122 8.68 -6.28 -4.27
N LEU A 123 10.01 -6.41 -4.10
CA LEU A 123 10.98 -5.78 -4.98
C LEU A 123 10.94 -6.35 -6.40
N ALA A 124 10.67 -7.64 -6.57
CA ALA A 124 10.45 -8.24 -7.87
C ALA A 124 9.22 -7.67 -8.58
N ALA A 125 8.10 -7.49 -7.87
CA ALA A 125 6.90 -6.84 -8.42
C ALA A 125 7.15 -5.39 -8.79
N TYR A 126 7.87 -4.65 -7.95
CA TYR A 126 8.28 -3.26 -8.21
C TYR A 126 9.17 -3.14 -9.46
N ARG A 127 10.24 -3.95 -9.55
CA ARG A 127 11.14 -3.97 -10.71
C ARG A 127 10.41 -4.32 -12.00
N ARG A 128 9.51 -5.32 -11.94
CA ARG A 128 8.71 -5.73 -13.09
C ARG A 128 7.85 -4.60 -13.65
N LEU A 129 7.28 -3.73 -12.81
CA LEU A 129 6.56 -2.55 -13.29
C LEU A 129 7.44 -1.67 -14.18
N ILE A 130 8.69 -1.44 -13.75
CA ILE A 130 9.63 -0.54 -14.43
C ILE A 130 10.20 -1.16 -15.72
N VAL A 131 10.57 -2.44 -15.65
CA VAL A 131 11.24 -3.13 -16.77
C VAL A 131 10.26 -3.51 -17.88
N GLU A 132 9.10 -4.04 -17.51
CA GLU A 132 8.11 -4.55 -18.49
C GLU A 132 7.10 -3.48 -18.93
N GLY A 133 7.07 -2.32 -18.27
CA GLY A 133 6.14 -1.25 -18.62
C GLY A 133 6.71 -0.25 -19.63
N PRO A 134 5.84 0.42 -20.43
CA PRO A 134 6.26 1.55 -21.25
C PRO A 134 6.90 2.64 -20.40
N SER A 135 7.96 3.27 -20.91
CA SER A 135 8.72 4.30 -20.18
C SER A 135 7.90 5.55 -19.84
N ASP A 136 6.84 5.82 -20.58
CA ASP A 136 5.89 6.91 -20.40
C ASP A 136 4.65 6.50 -19.57
N ALA A 137 4.54 5.22 -19.17
CA ALA A 137 3.39 4.74 -18.39
C ALA A 137 3.22 5.53 -17.08
N HIS A 138 1.96 5.71 -16.71
CA HIS A 138 1.55 6.19 -15.39
C HIS A 138 0.72 5.10 -14.70
N VAL A 139 1.29 4.50 -13.67
CA VAL A 139 0.75 3.30 -13.03
C VAL A 139 0.26 3.61 -11.61
N ALA A 140 -0.99 3.33 -11.32
CA ALA A 140 -1.55 3.34 -9.97
C ALA A 140 -1.46 1.92 -9.38
N VAL A 141 -0.81 1.79 -8.22
CA VAL A 141 -0.61 0.52 -7.51
C VAL A 141 -1.27 0.59 -6.15
N TYR A 142 -2.33 -0.19 -5.96
CA TYR A 142 -3.06 -0.28 -4.71
C TYR A 142 -2.49 -1.42 -3.85
N THR A 143 -1.92 -1.06 -2.71
CA THR A 143 -1.13 -1.95 -1.87
C THR A 143 -1.28 -1.60 -0.38
N HIS A 144 -0.26 -1.87 0.42
CA HIS A 144 -0.31 -1.86 1.89
C HIS A 144 0.90 -1.13 2.49
N GLY A 145 0.93 -1.07 3.82
CA GLY A 145 1.96 -0.35 4.55
C GLY A 145 3.36 -0.90 4.38
N LEU A 146 3.56 -2.21 4.55
CA LEU A 146 4.90 -2.82 4.44
C LEU A 146 5.44 -2.81 3.01
N PRO A 147 4.70 -3.18 1.96
CA PRO A 147 5.18 -3.05 0.58
C PRO A 147 5.61 -1.63 0.20
N ILE A 148 4.85 -0.59 0.62
CA ILE A 148 5.25 0.80 0.39
C ILE A 148 6.58 1.10 1.08
N ASN A 149 6.71 0.72 2.35
CA ASN A 149 7.94 0.92 3.11
C ASN A 149 9.15 0.19 2.50
N ILE A 150 8.98 -1.06 2.07
CA ILE A 150 10.04 -1.85 1.42
C ILE A 150 10.54 -1.14 0.16
N VAL A 151 9.64 -0.66 -0.70
CA VAL A 151 10.02 0.08 -1.90
C VAL A 151 10.75 1.38 -1.56
N LEU A 152 10.26 2.15 -0.59
CA LEU A 152 10.89 3.40 -0.16
C LEU A 152 12.26 3.14 0.48
N SER A 153 12.39 2.14 1.37
CA SER A 153 13.66 1.77 1.99
C SER A 153 14.69 1.33 0.94
N HIS A 154 14.26 0.56 -0.05
CA HIS A 154 15.12 0.15 -1.17
C HIS A 154 15.64 1.36 -1.98
N ILE A 155 14.76 2.31 -2.33
CA ILE A 155 15.15 3.51 -3.10
C ILE A 155 16.11 4.40 -2.29
N LEU A 156 15.91 4.51 -0.98
CA LEU A 156 16.69 5.38 -0.10
C LEU A 156 17.94 4.70 0.48
N GLY A 157 18.12 3.39 0.28
CA GLY A 157 19.22 2.64 0.86
C GLY A 157 19.15 2.56 2.40
N LEU A 158 17.93 2.51 2.97
CA LEU A 158 17.74 2.46 4.41
C LEU A 158 17.78 1.01 4.92
N GLU A 159 18.40 0.83 6.09
CA GLU A 159 18.31 -0.43 6.83
C GLU A 159 16.95 -0.52 7.55
N GLY A 160 16.39 -1.74 7.63
CA GLY A 160 15.06 -1.96 8.19
C GLY A 160 13.91 -1.66 7.22
N ILE A 161 12.67 -1.77 7.70
CA ILE A 161 11.49 -1.72 6.83
C ILE A 161 10.57 -0.56 7.21
N VAL A 162 10.28 -0.34 8.49
CA VAL A 162 9.23 0.61 8.91
C VAL A 162 9.83 1.98 9.21
N HIS A 163 9.94 2.82 8.18
CA HIS A 163 10.40 4.21 8.29
C HIS A 163 9.28 5.22 8.11
N PHE A 164 8.21 4.82 7.43
CA PHE A 164 7.07 5.68 7.11
C PHE A 164 5.78 5.06 7.66
N ARG A 165 4.81 5.90 7.95
CA ARG A 165 3.47 5.48 8.40
C ARG A 165 2.41 5.93 7.39
N PRO A 166 2.33 5.28 6.21
CA PRO A 166 1.31 5.63 5.22
C PRO A 166 -0.08 5.51 5.83
N GLY A 167 -0.89 6.57 5.75
CA GLY A 167 -2.28 6.53 6.20
C GLY A 167 -3.19 5.75 5.24
N TYR A 168 -4.38 5.35 5.67
CA TYR A 168 -5.36 4.73 4.77
C TYR A 168 -5.73 5.67 3.62
N GLY A 169 -5.71 5.16 2.38
CA GLY A 169 -5.93 5.95 1.18
C GLY A 169 -4.84 6.98 0.89
N SER A 170 -3.71 6.94 1.57
CA SER A 170 -2.59 7.84 1.27
C SER A 170 -1.90 7.47 -0.03
N ILE A 171 -1.25 8.47 -0.63
CA ILE A 171 -0.58 8.38 -1.92
C ILE A 171 0.91 8.66 -1.74
N THR A 172 1.75 7.83 -2.36
CA THR A 172 3.19 8.02 -2.48
C THR A 172 3.56 8.04 -3.96
N ARG A 173 4.27 9.07 -4.41
CA ARG A 173 4.58 9.28 -5.83
C ARG A 173 6.05 9.06 -6.13
N LEU A 174 6.31 8.28 -7.17
CA LEU A 174 7.65 7.98 -7.65
C LEU A 174 7.77 8.33 -9.14
N HIS A 175 8.97 8.75 -9.54
CA HIS A 175 9.33 8.94 -10.93
C HIS A 175 10.55 8.06 -11.27
N ALA A 176 10.33 6.99 -11.99
CA ALA A 176 11.37 6.07 -12.44
C ALA A 176 11.81 6.39 -13.87
N ARG A 177 13.12 6.59 -14.07
CA ARG A 177 13.76 6.59 -15.39
C ARG A 177 14.15 5.16 -15.78
N ASP A 178 14.67 4.41 -14.84
CA ASP A 178 15.00 2.98 -14.87
C ASP A 178 15.00 2.45 -13.42
N GLU A 179 15.41 1.19 -13.22
CA GLU A 179 15.44 0.54 -11.88
C GLU A 179 16.39 1.23 -10.90
N GLN A 180 17.45 1.85 -11.37
CA GLN A 180 18.52 2.45 -10.54
C GLN A 180 18.29 3.95 -10.31
N ARG A 181 17.50 4.59 -11.16
CA ARG A 181 17.26 6.03 -11.13
C ARG A 181 15.79 6.33 -10.89
N VAL A 182 15.42 6.25 -9.64
CA VAL A 182 14.05 6.54 -9.15
C VAL A 182 14.08 7.72 -8.20
N GLY A 183 13.29 8.74 -8.50
CA GLY A 183 13.06 9.87 -7.61
C GLY A 183 11.76 9.68 -6.82
N ILE A 184 11.80 9.97 -5.53
CA ILE A 184 10.61 10.07 -4.69
C ILE A 184 10.10 11.50 -4.82
N VAL A 185 8.89 11.67 -5.34
CA VAL A 185 8.25 12.98 -5.53
C VAL A 185 7.54 13.41 -4.25
N SER A 186 6.83 12.48 -3.61
CA SER A 186 6.12 12.71 -2.35
C SER A 186 5.86 11.39 -1.63
N VAL A 187 5.66 11.48 -0.32
CA VAL A 187 5.33 10.32 0.53
C VAL A 187 4.11 10.66 1.38
N ASN A 188 3.16 9.72 1.45
CA ASN A 188 2.03 9.76 2.36
C ASN A 188 1.13 11.02 2.20
N GLU A 189 0.85 11.42 0.95
CA GLU A 189 -0.13 12.48 0.66
C GLU A 189 -1.53 12.03 1.14
N SER A 190 -2.21 12.89 1.88
CA SER A 190 -3.55 12.60 2.44
C SER A 190 -4.49 13.81 2.40
N GLY A 191 -4.07 14.93 1.80
CA GLY A 191 -4.86 16.16 1.70
C GLY A 191 -6.19 16.04 0.95
N HIS A 192 -6.40 14.93 0.24
CA HIS A 192 -7.63 14.63 -0.50
C HIS A 192 -8.73 13.99 0.37
N HIS A 193 -8.42 13.64 1.61
CA HIS A 193 -9.37 13.19 2.63
C HIS A 193 -8.94 13.68 4.01
N ALA A 194 -9.86 13.70 4.98
CA ALA A 194 -9.55 14.13 6.33
C ALA A 194 -8.48 13.21 6.97
N TRP A 195 -7.39 13.82 7.44
CA TRP A 195 -6.34 13.12 8.18
C TRP A 195 -6.89 12.64 9.53
N PRO A 196 -6.85 11.35 9.84
CA PRO A 196 -7.15 10.91 11.20
C PRO A 196 -6.13 11.57 12.14
N ARG A 197 -6.62 12.21 13.20
CA ARG A 197 -5.72 12.76 14.22
C ARG A 197 -4.86 11.62 14.76
N LEU A 198 -3.55 11.70 14.55
CA LEU A 198 -2.63 10.78 15.18
C LEU A 198 -2.79 10.93 16.71
N PRO A 199 -2.80 9.85 17.48
CA PRO A 199 -2.66 9.98 18.93
C PRO A 199 -1.39 10.79 19.20
N GLN A 200 -1.50 11.75 20.11
CA GLN A 200 -0.35 12.53 20.57
C GLN A 200 0.70 11.57 21.12
N PRO A 201 1.99 11.85 20.93
CA PRO A 201 3.08 11.01 21.42
C PRO A 201 3.02 10.82 22.93
#